data_a6a0edd6d62c47b875630c3c06b5712f
#
_entry.id   a6a0edd6d62c47b875630c3c06b5712f
#
_cell.length_a   1.000
_cell.length_b   1.000
_cell.length_c   1.000
_cell.angle_alpha   90.00
_cell.angle_beta   90.00
_cell.angle_gamma   90.00
#
_symmetry.space_group_name_H-M   'P 1'
#
loop_
_entity.id
_entity.type
_entity.pdbx_description
1 polymer ?
#
loop_
_entity_poly.entity_id
_entity_poly.type
_entity_poly.pdbx_seq_one_letter_code
_entity_poly.pdbx_strand_id
1 'polypeptide(L)'
;QTSFGNGNYFTFLRNQLNNGILYYNYRGWIGGQGSYAPNNDQINPTYNNPFVTTITCGTGDFGSSGWYGNGTSSSEAFVRLGTFSEPKGAVAAVGVATSGTHTAYNNIVNMGIYDGIFSRELEHASSAMTNGHLAIYNTYPSNPSDATQTFIAWTNLIGDPALHLWTDTPNDFTVDH
;
A
#
# COMPACT_ATOMS: atom_id res chain seq x y z
N GLN A 1 -11.60 13.04 14.81
CA GLN A 1 -12.00 11.97 13.87
C GLN A 1 -12.95 12.59 12.84
N THR A 2 -12.54 12.62 11.58
CA THR A 2 -13.38 13.19 10.52
C THR A 2 -14.27 12.06 9.96
N SER A 3 -15.58 12.27 9.98
CA SER A 3 -16.58 11.38 9.39
C SER A 3 -16.86 11.81 7.95
N PHE A 4 -16.70 10.91 7.01
CA PHE A 4 -17.03 11.14 5.60
C PHE A 4 -18.37 10.48 5.27
N GLY A 5 -19.32 11.25 4.78
CA GLY A 5 -20.55 10.72 4.21
C GLY A 5 -20.28 9.96 2.91
N ASN A 6 -21.24 9.14 2.46
CA ASN A 6 -21.16 8.42 1.21
C ASN A 6 -20.81 9.36 0.03
N GLY A 7 -19.75 9.06 -0.68
CA GLY A 7 -19.24 9.85 -1.80
C GLY A 7 -18.14 10.87 -1.46
N ASN A 8 -18.01 11.30 -0.20
CA ASN A 8 -17.01 12.31 0.17
C ASN A 8 -15.60 11.73 0.33
N TYR A 9 -15.47 10.41 0.59
CA TYR A 9 -14.17 9.79 0.81
C TYR A 9 -13.27 9.84 -0.43
N PHE A 10 -13.79 9.49 -1.62
CA PHE A 10 -13.02 9.55 -2.86
C PHE A 10 -12.56 10.97 -3.19
N THR A 11 -13.41 11.96 -2.95
CA THR A 11 -13.04 13.37 -3.12
C THR A 11 -11.93 13.77 -2.16
N PHE A 12 -12.04 13.36 -0.90
CA PHE A 12 -10.99 13.60 0.09
C PHE A 12 -9.67 12.92 -0.33
N LEU A 13 -9.70 11.63 -0.65
CA LEU A 13 -8.51 10.87 -1.07
C LEU A 13 -7.85 11.52 -2.30
N ARG A 14 -8.63 11.86 -3.32
CA ARG A 14 -8.15 12.54 -4.51
C ARG A 14 -7.45 13.86 -4.17
N ASN A 15 -8.05 14.66 -3.28
CA ASN A 15 -7.46 15.93 -2.89
C ASN A 15 -6.15 15.74 -2.13
N GLN A 16 -6.07 14.74 -1.24
CA GLN A 16 -4.83 14.42 -0.54
C GLN A 16 -3.74 13.93 -1.51
N LEU A 17 -4.06 13.04 -2.44
CA LEU A 17 -3.13 12.59 -3.46
C LEU A 17 -2.63 13.75 -4.32
N ASN A 18 -3.51 14.65 -4.75
CA ASN A 18 -3.15 15.81 -5.57
C ASN A 18 -2.29 16.85 -4.82
N ASN A 19 -2.40 16.90 -3.49
CA ASN A 19 -1.54 17.74 -2.66
C ASN A 19 -0.16 17.12 -2.40
N GLY A 20 0.01 15.84 -2.76
CA GLY A 20 1.20 15.05 -2.44
C GLY A 20 1.17 14.54 -1.01
N ILE A 21 1.23 13.21 -0.85
CA ILE A 21 1.36 12.53 0.44
C ILE A 21 2.45 11.47 0.32
N LEU A 22 3.19 11.23 1.41
CA LEU A 22 4.25 10.20 1.43
C LEU A 22 3.65 8.80 1.52
N TYR A 23 2.60 8.64 2.32
CA TYR A 23 2.00 7.35 2.61
C TYR A 23 0.48 7.39 2.50
N TYR A 24 -0.08 6.38 1.84
CA TYR A 24 -1.49 6.09 1.87
C TYR A 24 -1.70 4.70 2.49
N ASN A 25 -2.38 4.64 3.62
CA ASN A 25 -2.69 3.39 4.30
C ASN A 25 -4.19 3.17 4.39
N TYR A 26 -4.67 2.09 3.81
CA TYR A 26 -6.02 1.61 3.99
C TYR A 26 -6.03 0.25 4.70
N ARG A 27 -6.70 0.23 5.85
CA ARG A 27 -6.98 -0.99 6.61
C ARG A 27 -8.47 -1.05 6.91
N GLY A 28 -9.16 -1.94 6.25
CA GLY A 28 -10.60 -2.11 6.34
C GLY A 28 -11.02 -3.44 5.74
N TRP A 29 -12.16 -3.51 5.12
CA TRP A 29 -12.59 -4.66 4.33
C TRP A 29 -12.74 -4.30 2.87
N ILE A 30 -12.72 -5.34 2.02
CA ILE A 30 -12.91 -5.19 0.58
C ILE A 30 -14.28 -4.56 0.29
N GLY A 31 -14.33 -3.67 -0.71
CA GLY A 31 -15.52 -2.87 -0.99
C GLY A 31 -15.65 -1.60 -0.16
N GLY A 32 -14.81 -1.41 0.87
CA GLY A 32 -14.68 -0.11 1.52
C GLY A 32 -14.04 0.91 0.57
N GLN A 33 -14.48 2.18 0.65
CA GLN A 33 -14.08 3.21 -0.31
C GLN A 33 -12.57 3.40 -0.44
N GLY A 34 -11.79 3.16 0.62
CA GLY A 34 -10.33 3.27 0.60
C GLY A 34 -9.59 2.05 0.05
N SER A 35 -10.29 0.94 -0.27
CA SER A 35 -9.66 -0.25 -0.83
C SER A 35 -9.36 -0.14 -2.33
N TYR A 36 -9.84 0.88 -3.00
CA TYR A 36 -9.71 1.06 -4.45
C TYR A 36 -8.85 2.26 -4.82
N ALA A 37 -8.09 2.10 -5.89
CA ALA A 37 -7.38 3.21 -6.49
C ALA A 37 -8.36 4.19 -7.16
N PRO A 38 -8.09 5.50 -7.10
CA PRO A 38 -8.81 6.47 -7.91
C PRO A 38 -8.61 6.21 -9.41
N ASN A 39 -9.52 6.70 -10.25
CA ASN A 39 -9.33 6.65 -11.69
C ASN A 39 -8.23 7.63 -12.13
N ASN A 40 -7.58 7.31 -13.24
CA ASN A 40 -6.42 8.02 -13.76
C ASN A 40 -6.67 9.50 -14.06
N ASP A 41 -7.88 9.84 -14.51
CA ASP A 41 -8.32 11.21 -14.81
C ASP A 41 -8.67 12.04 -13.58
N GLN A 42 -8.75 11.41 -12.40
CA GLN A 42 -9.18 12.05 -11.16
C GLN A 42 -8.01 12.55 -10.31
N ILE A 43 -6.79 12.08 -10.57
CA ILE A 43 -5.60 12.45 -9.80
C ILE A 43 -4.49 12.97 -10.68
N ASN A 44 -3.79 13.97 -10.17
CA ASN A 44 -2.61 14.54 -10.79
C ASN A 44 -1.62 15.04 -9.73
N PRO A 45 -0.97 14.13 -8.97
CA PRO A 45 -0.03 14.48 -7.92
C PRO A 45 1.31 14.96 -8.47
N THR A 46 1.47 15.00 -9.79
CA THR A 46 2.76 15.18 -10.47
C THR A 46 3.74 14.08 -10.06
N TYR A 47 4.91 14.40 -9.51
CA TYR A 47 5.89 13.41 -9.05
C TYR A 47 5.78 13.04 -7.56
N ASN A 48 4.80 13.60 -6.83
CA ASN A 48 4.62 13.37 -5.40
C ASN A 48 3.72 12.15 -5.13
N ASN A 49 4.11 10.99 -5.66
CA ASN A 49 3.35 9.76 -5.54
C ASN A 49 3.65 9.02 -4.23
N PRO A 50 2.64 8.54 -3.48
CA PRO A 50 2.83 7.87 -2.21
C PRO A 50 3.32 6.42 -2.34
N PHE A 51 3.87 5.90 -1.25
CA PHE A 51 3.86 4.48 -0.95
C PHE A 51 2.48 4.08 -0.42
N VAL A 52 1.86 3.06 -1.02
CA VAL A 52 0.48 2.65 -0.72
C VAL A 52 0.45 1.30 -0.04
N THR A 53 -0.32 1.17 1.04
CA THR A 53 -0.67 -0.12 1.64
C THR A 53 -2.18 -0.27 1.70
N THR A 54 -2.70 -1.30 1.05
CA THR A 54 -4.12 -1.64 1.06
C THR A 54 -4.29 -3.07 1.58
N ILE A 55 -4.07 -3.24 2.90
CA ILE A 55 -4.07 -4.56 3.53
C ILE A 55 -5.48 -5.03 3.84
N THR A 56 -6.12 -5.58 2.82
CA THR A 56 -7.44 -6.24 2.90
C THR A 56 -7.59 -7.25 1.78
N CYS A 57 -8.71 -7.98 1.77
CA CYS A 57 -8.95 -9.09 0.83
C CYS A 57 -8.75 -8.69 -0.63
N GLY A 58 -7.99 -9.47 -1.40
CA GLY A 58 -7.90 -9.38 -2.86
C GLY A 58 -7.28 -8.10 -3.43
N THR A 59 -6.77 -7.19 -2.60
CA THR A 59 -6.22 -5.92 -3.08
C THR A 59 -4.90 -6.06 -3.83
N GLY A 60 -4.16 -7.14 -3.61
CA GLY A 60 -2.93 -7.50 -4.31
C GLY A 60 -3.05 -8.73 -5.20
N ASP A 61 -4.26 -9.16 -5.56
CA ASP A 61 -4.51 -10.33 -6.40
C ASP A 61 -4.35 -9.98 -7.88
N PHE A 62 -3.11 -9.87 -8.33
CA PHE A 62 -2.75 -9.56 -9.72
C PHE A 62 -2.88 -10.76 -10.67
N GLY A 63 -3.12 -11.96 -10.13
CA GLY A 63 -3.28 -13.21 -10.91
C GLY A 63 -4.70 -13.51 -11.34
N SER A 64 -5.69 -12.81 -10.80
CA SER A 64 -7.10 -13.04 -11.10
C SER A 64 -7.70 -11.92 -11.95
N SER A 65 -8.99 -12.08 -12.30
CA SER A 65 -9.74 -11.05 -13.03
C SER A 65 -9.94 -9.75 -12.26
N GLY A 66 -9.44 -9.67 -11.03
CA GLY A 66 -9.45 -8.50 -10.17
C GLY A 66 -10.86 -7.95 -9.87
N TRP A 67 -10.97 -7.16 -8.80
CA TRP A 67 -12.22 -6.47 -8.43
C TRP A 67 -12.65 -5.38 -9.41
N TYR A 68 -11.73 -4.91 -10.25
CA TYR A 68 -12.01 -3.90 -11.28
C TYR A 68 -12.60 -4.49 -12.56
N GLY A 69 -12.80 -5.82 -12.64
CA GLY A 69 -13.37 -6.49 -13.81
C GLY A 69 -12.53 -6.47 -15.08
N ASN A 70 -11.30 -5.95 -14.99
CA ASN A 70 -10.35 -5.81 -16.10
C ASN A 70 -9.03 -6.56 -15.87
N GLY A 71 -9.01 -7.47 -14.89
CA GLY A 71 -7.80 -8.22 -14.54
C GLY A 71 -6.78 -7.45 -13.70
N THR A 72 -7.14 -6.30 -13.13
CA THR A 72 -6.23 -5.44 -12.37
C THR A 72 -6.61 -5.43 -10.89
N SER A 73 -5.67 -5.71 -10.00
CA SER A 73 -5.87 -5.57 -8.56
C SER A 73 -5.80 -4.10 -8.11
N SER A 74 -6.29 -3.80 -6.90
CA SER A 74 -6.27 -2.44 -6.37
C SER A 74 -4.84 -1.88 -6.24
N SER A 75 -3.93 -2.68 -5.68
CA SER A 75 -2.54 -2.28 -5.51
C SER A 75 -1.83 -2.10 -6.85
N GLU A 76 -2.10 -2.99 -7.81
CA GLU A 76 -1.60 -2.87 -9.18
C GLU A 76 -2.15 -1.61 -9.86
N ALA A 77 -3.45 -1.33 -9.70
CA ALA A 77 -4.07 -0.14 -10.27
C ALA A 77 -3.41 1.15 -9.77
N PHE A 78 -3.07 1.24 -8.47
CA PHE A 78 -2.33 2.37 -7.94
C PHE A 78 -0.98 2.57 -8.63
N VAL A 79 -0.20 1.52 -8.83
CA VAL A 79 1.13 1.61 -9.45
C VAL A 79 1.07 1.90 -10.95
N ARG A 80 0.00 1.45 -11.62
CA ARG A 80 -0.17 1.61 -13.07
C ARG A 80 -0.81 2.92 -13.50
N LEU A 81 -1.27 3.76 -12.55
CA LEU A 81 -1.88 5.03 -12.89
C LEU A 81 -0.89 5.99 -13.56
N GLY A 82 -1.36 6.68 -14.59
CA GLY A 82 -0.56 7.65 -15.33
C GLY A 82 0.25 7.03 -16.46
N THR A 83 1.28 7.76 -16.86
CA THR A 83 2.22 7.38 -17.91
C THR A 83 3.64 7.65 -17.43
N PHE A 84 4.64 7.25 -18.21
CA PHE A 84 6.04 7.55 -17.90
C PHE A 84 6.33 9.07 -17.79
N SER A 85 5.70 9.86 -18.66
CA SER A 85 5.84 11.33 -18.66
C SER A 85 4.93 12.04 -17.66
N GLU A 86 3.86 11.40 -17.22
CA GLU A 86 2.88 11.92 -16.28
C GLU A 86 2.58 10.85 -15.22
N PRO A 87 3.52 10.58 -14.28
CA PRO A 87 3.32 9.57 -13.26
C PRO A 87 2.23 10.01 -12.29
N LYS A 88 1.37 9.06 -11.93
CA LYS A 88 0.25 9.23 -11.00
C LYS A 88 0.13 8.01 -10.11
N GLY A 89 -0.63 8.11 -9.03
CA GLY A 89 -0.96 6.96 -8.21
C GLY A 89 0.06 6.64 -7.12
N ALA A 90 0.90 5.63 -7.30
CA ALA A 90 1.82 5.18 -6.27
C ALA A 90 3.21 4.85 -6.82
N VAL A 91 4.26 5.09 -6.01
CA VAL A 91 5.64 4.64 -6.31
C VAL A 91 5.78 3.14 -6.10
N ALA A 92 5.06 2.57 -5.16
CA ALA A 92 4.89 1.14 -4.93
C ALA A 92 3.65 0.90 -4.07
N ALA A 93 3.11 -0.31 -4.11
CA ALA A 93 1.93 -0.68 -3.33
C ALA A 93 2.04 -2.08 -2.72
N VAL A 94 1.52 -2.24 -1.50
CA VAL A 94 1.38 -3.55 -0.85
C VAL A 94 -0.09 -3.91 -0.73
N GLY A 95 -0.43 -5.13 -1.13
CA GLY A 95 -1.78 -5.68 -1.04
C GLY A 95 -1.77 -7.18 -0.77
N VAL A 96 -2.95 -7.76 -0.61
CA VAL A 96 -3.11 -9.18 -0.28
C VAL A 96 -3.78 -9.93 -1.44
N ALA A 97 -3.18 -11.04 -1.88
CA ALA A 97 -3.54 -11.79 -3.09
C ALA A 97 -4.74 -12.74 -2.91
N THR A 98 -5.48 -12.66 -1.83
CA THR A 98 -6.61 -13.57 -1.59
C THR A 98 -7.78 -12.88 -0.92
N SER A 99 -8.99 -13.39 -1.14
CA SER A 99 -10.19 -13.02 -0.38
C SER A 99 -10.29 -13.74 0.98
N GLY A 100 -9.48 -14.76 1.21
CA GLY A 100 -9.48 -15.58 2.43
C GLY A 100 -8.67 -14.99 3.59
N THR A 101 -8.50 -13.68 3.67
CA THR A 101 -7.70 -13.03 4.71
C THR A 101 -8.36 -13.05 6.10
N HIS A 102 -7.54 -12.89 7.12
CA HIS A 102 -8.00 -12.78 8.50
C HIS A 102 -7.61 -11.42 9.10
N THR A 103 -8.57 -10.77 9.77
CA THR A 103 -8.40 -9.41 10.31
C THR A 103 -7.19 -9.28 11.23
N ALA A 104 -6.92 -10.26 12.10
CA ALA A 104 -5.79 -10.23 13.02
C ALA A 104 -4.46 -10.20 12.25
N TYR A 105 -4.29 -11.07 11.25
CA TYR A 105 -3.07 -11.14 10.45
C TYR A 105 -2.87 -9.88 9.60
N ASN A 106 -3.94 -9.39 8.98
CA ASN A 106 -3.93 -8.12 8.26
C ASN A 106 -3.44 -6.97 9.15
N ASN A 107 -3.96 -6.87 10.39
CA ASN A 107 -3.57 -5.83 11.33
C ASN A 107 -2.08 -5.94 11.71
N ILE A 108 -1.62 -7.14 12.02
CA ILE A 108 -0.23 -7.37 12.44
C ILE A 108 0.74 -7.01 11.32
N VAL A 109 0.48 -7.47 10.10
CA VAL A 109 1.33 -7.14 8.94
C VAL A 109 1.32 -5.64 8.67
N ASN A 110 0.14 -5.02 8.67
CA ASN A 110 0.02 -3.58 8.44
C ASN A 110 0.79 -2.76 9.49
N MET A 111 0.59 -3.07 10.77
CA MET A 111 1.31 -2.41 11.86
C MET A 111 2.82 -2.67 11.78
N GLY A 112 3.24 -3.89 11.45
CA GLY A 112 4.64 -4.24 11.31
C GLY A 112 5.33 -3.49 10.16
N ILE A 113 4.64 -3.25 9.04
CA ILE A 113 5.18 -2.43 7.94
C ILE A 113 5.51 -1.02 8.45
N TYR A 114 4.56 -0.37 9.12
CA TYR A 114 4.74 1.01 9.60
C TYR A 114 5.66 1.11 10.85
N ASP A 115 5.70 0.10 11.70
CA ASP A 115 6.75 -0.02 12.73
C ASP A 115 8.14 -0.11 12.09
N GLY A 116 8.26 -0.86 11.00
CA GLY A 116 9.49 -0.94 10.21
C GLY A 116 9.93 0.42 9.71
N ILE A 117 9.03 1.18 9.09
CA ILE A 117 9.34 2.49 8.51
C ILE A 117 9.68 3.52 9.58
N PHE A 118 8.81 3.70 10.59
CA PHE A 118 8.88 4.86 11.49
C PHE A 118 9.61 4.59 12.80
N SER A 119 9.65 3.33 13.29
CA SER A 119 10.29 3.00 14.56
C SER A 119 11.66 2.36 14.37
N ARG A 120 11.84 1.61 13.27
CA ARG A 120 13.08 0.90 12.96
C ARG A 120 13.89 1.52 11.85
N GLU A 121 13.38 2.59 11.26
CA GLU A 121 14.05 3.37 10.21
C GLU A 121 14.47 2.48 9.02
N LEU A 122 13.60 1.55 8.64
CA LEU A 122 13.83 0.69 7.48
C LEU A 122 13.47 1.46 6.19
N GLU A 123 14.49 1.85 5.48
CA GLU A 123 14.39 2.82 4.38
C GLU A 123 13.90 2.23 3.05
N HIS A 124 13.73 0.90 2.94
CA HIS A 124 13.33 0.26 1.68
C HIS A 124 11.97 -0.40 1.79
N ALA A 125 11.19 -0.34 0.71
CA ALA A 125 9.84 -0.91 0.64
C ALA A 125 9.82 -2.41 0.98
N SER A 126 10.78 -3.19 0.47
CA SER A 126 10.91 -4.62 0.80
C SER A 126 11.27 -4.86 2.27
N SER A 127 12.15 -4.06 2.85
CA SER A 127 12.54 -4.18 4.26
C SER A 127 11.36 -3.89 5.17
N ALA A 128 10.57 -2.85 4.87
CA ALA A 128 9.35 -2.53 5.60
C ALA A 128 8.33 -3.67 5.50
N MET A 129 8.09 -4.21 4.29
CA MET A 129 7.20 -5.37 4.11
C MET A 129 7.69 -6.59 4.88
N THR A 130 9.00 -6.89 4.82
CA THR A 130 9.60 -8.00 5.56
C THR A 130 9.41 -7.84 7.08
N ASN A 131 9.51 -6.62 7.60
CA ASN A 131 9.20 -6.37 9.02
C ASN A 131 7.74 -6.70 9.37
N GLY A 132 6.80 -6.42 8.46
CA GLY A 132 5.40 -6.85 8.59
C GLY A 132 5.26 -8.38 8.65
N HIS A 133 5.98 -9.11 7.80
CA HIS A 133 6.03 -10.57 7.82
C HIS A 133 6.67 -11.13 9.10
N LEU A 134 7.75 -10.51 9.58
CA LEU A 134 8.37 -10.89 10.85
C LEU A 134 7.45 -10.62 12.04
N ALA A 135 6.67 -9.56 12.00
CA ALA A 135 5.70 -9.27 13.05
C ALA A 135 4.65 -10.37 13.18
N ILE A 136 4.11 -10.89 12.07
CA ILE A 136 3.14 -12.00 12.13
C ILE A 136 3.81 -13.31 12.57
N TYR A 137 5.02 -13.59 12.10
CA TYR A 137 5.77 -14.79 12.53
C TYR A 137 6.08 -14.75 14.02
N ASN A 138 6.52 -13.61 14.56
CA ASN A 138 6.81 -13.45 15.97
C ASN A 138 5.55 -13.52 16.85
N THR A 139 4.40 -13.09 16.35
CA THR A 139 3.13 -13.18 17.06
C THR A 139 2.60 -14.62 17.11
N TYR A 140 2.82 -15.38 16.05
CA TYR A 140 2.35 -16.76 15.91
C TYR A 140 3.50 -17.71 15.52
N PRO A 141 4.52 -17.90 16.38
CA PRO A 141 5.71 -18.67 16.01
C PRO A 141 5.44 -20.16 15.79
N SER A 142 4.35 -20.70 16.34
CA SER A 142 3.91 -22.08 16.08
C SER A 142 3.23 -22.27 14.73
N ASN A 143 3.05 -21.19 13.96
CA ASN A 143 2.40 -21.22 12.64
C ASN A 143 1.11 -22.06 12.61
N PRO A 144 0.09 -21.73 13.43
CA PRO A 144 -1.11 -22.55 13.58
C PRO A 144 -1.78 -22.76 12.22
N SER A 145 -1.98 -24.03 11.84
CA SER A 145 -2.60 -24.42 10.57
C SER A 145 -1.91 -23.83 9.32
N ASP A 146 -0.61 -23.64 9.36
CA ASP A 146 0.19 -23.01 8.33
C ASP A 146 -0.26 -21.58 7.93
N ALA A 147 -1.08 -20.96 8.79
CA ALA A 147 -1.71 -19.68 8.48
C ALA A 147 -0.70 -18.54 8.35
N THR A 148 0.31 -18.50 9.22
CA THR A 148 1.36 -17.46 9.19
C THR A 148 2.13 -17.52 7.90
N GLN A 149 2.62 -18.69 7.51
CA GLN A 149 3.39 -18.89 6.27
C GLN A 149 2.54 -18.59 5.04
N THR A 150 1.31 -19.07 5.02
CA THR A 150 0.36 -18.82 3.92
C THR A 150 0.08 -17.33 3.79
N PHE A 151 -0.15 -16.63 4.91
CA PHE A 151 -0.44 -15.20 4.88
C PHE A 151 0.76 -14.37 4.41
N ILE A 152 1.98 -14.74 4.78
CA ILE A 152 3.20 -14.13 4.27
C ILE A 152 3.27 -14.27 2.75
N ALA A 153 2.98 -15.46 2.21
CA ALA A 153 2.97 -15.69 0.76
C ALA A 153 1.88 -14.91 0.01
N TRP A 154 0.78 -14.53 0.68
CA TRP A 154 -0.30 -13.76 0.08
C TRP A 154 -0.07 -12.26 0.09
N THR A 155 0.86 -11.74 0.88
CA THR A 155 1.15 -10.31 0.94
C THR A 155 2.18 -9.95 -0.12
N ASN A 156 1.77 -9.14 -1.10
CA ASN A 156 2.57 -8.80 -2.27
C ASN A 156 2.97 -7.34 -2.27
N LEU A 157 4.24 -7.08 -2.58
CA LEU A 157 4.75 -5.77 -2.97
C LEU A 157 4.72 -5.66 -4.49
N ILE A 158 4.04 -4.66 -5.00
CA ILE A 158 4.00 -4.29 -6.43
C ILE A 158 4.78 -3.00 -6.58
N GLY A 159 5.89 -3.06 -7.30
CA GLY A 159 6.85 -1.96 -7.48
C GLY A 159 8.28 -2.43 -7.27
N ASP A 160 9.21 -1.49 -7.20
CA ASP A 160 10.62 -1.79 -6.94
C ASP A 160 10.86 -2.14 -5.47
N PRO A 161 11.34 -3.34 -5.14
CA PRO A 161 11.64 -3.73 -3.76
C PRO A 161 12.75 -2.89 -3.12
N ALA A 162 13.66 -2.35 -3.91
CA ALA A 162 14.76 -1.48 -3.46
C ALA A 162 14.36 0.00 -3.37
N LEU A 163 13.07 0.32 -3.63
CA LEU A 163 12.59 1.69 -3.51
C LEU A 163 12.86 2.26 -2.13
N HIS A 164 13.58 3.39 -2.09
CA HIS A 164 13.82 4.14 -0.85
C HIS A 164 12.54 4.89 -0.44
N LEU A 165 12.11 4.68 0.81
CA LEU A 165 10.93 5.32 1.41
C LEU A 165 11.36 6.56 2.19
N TRP A 166 10.79 7.70 1.82
CA TRP A 166 11.03 8.95 2.52
C TRP A 166 10.12 9.05 3.76
N THR A 167 10.70 9.45 4.90
CA THR A 167 9.96 9.68 6.15
C THR A 167 9.80 11.16 6.48
N ASP A 168 10.52 12.01 5.75
CA ASP A 168 10.49 13.47 5.87
C ASP A 168 10.79 14.10 4.49
N THR A 169 10.76 15.42 4.44
CA THR A 169 11.13 16.19 3.26
C THR A 169 12.61 16.00 2.96
N PRO A 170 12.99 15.64 1.72
CA PRO A 170 14.39 15.53 1.33
C PRO A 170 15.13 16.85 1.54
N ASN A 171 16.35 16.76 2.05
CA ASN A 171 17.23 17.93 2.11
C ASN A 171 17.76 18.25 0.71
N ASP A 172 17.74 19.52 0.35
CA ASP A 172 18.39 19.97 -0.88
C ASP A 172 19.91 19.87 -0.73
N PHE A 173 20.56 19.28 -1.72
CA PHE A 173 22.02 19.30 -1.82
C PHE A 173 22.45 20.50 -2.65
N THR A 174 23.22 21.41 -2.06
CA THR A 174 23.91 22.44 -2.81
C THR A 174 25.23 21.85 -3.31
N VAL A 175 25.39 21.73 -4.62
CA VAL A 175 26.66 21.34 -5.23
C VAL A 175 27.37 22.61 -5.64
N ASP A 176 28.44 22.96 -4.95
CA ASP A 176 29.36 24.02 -5.38
C ASP A 176 30.25 23.46 -6.49
N HIS A 177 30.26 24.13 -7.64
CA HIS A 177 31.08 23.80 -8.80
C HIS A 177 32.39 24.58 -8.79
#